data_3866fc23bdabedbd0c35239b43ae9813
#
_entry.id   3866fc23bdabedbd0c35239b43ae9813
#
_cell.length_a   1.000
_cell.length_b   1.000
_cell.length_c   1.000
_cell.angle_alpha   90.00
_cell.angle_beta   90.00
_cell.angle_gamma   90.00
#
_symmetry.space_group_name_H-M   'P 1'
#
loop_
_entity.id
_entity.type
_entity.pdbx_description
1 polymer ?
#
loop_
_entity_poly.entity_id
_entity_poly.type
_entity_poly.pdbx_seq_one_letter_code
_entity_poly.pdbx_strand_id
1 'polypeptide(L)'
;MTAEHDSLRGKRPLIIRKLRHDALIERLRKRGAEPLQIPVMRMGPSAPEYQNAAERVFGGLDRFTLAAFISPYVAELVLQELRKRSLTLPAACHCLAVGQGTAAILRDAGYTVTAPDLDMTSEGLLEMPELASLKGQEIVIFRGEGGRRVMDEAFVQRGASVTSCVLYRREPDPTHRDVLLQAVRDNAFDAVVIHSGELLSNMAALLPDEALETVLRYPLIVPHERVAAKARGLGARRIEIACNASTDAIEATLTRCYS
;
A
#
# COMPACT_ATOMS: atom_id res chain seq x y z
N MET A 1 18.03 2.23 33.14
CA MET A 1 16.96 2.11 32.13
C MET A 1 16.56 3.44 31.43
N THR A 2 17.34 4.51 31.58
CA THR A 2 17.01 5.86 31.04
C THR A 2 17.75 6.24 29.74
N ALA A 3 18.83 5.58 29.39
CA ALA A 3 19.65 5.95 28.21
C ALA A 3 19.07 5.52 26.84
N GLU A 4 18.27 4.48 26.78
CA GLU A 4 17.66 4.02 25.50
C GLU A 4 16.45 4.87 25.09
N HIS A 5 15.76 5.51 26.03
CA HIS A 5 14.55 6.29 25.76
C HIS A 5 14.82 7.63 25.04
N ASP A 6 16.04 8.17 25.12
CA ASP A 6 16.38 9.51 24.65
C ASP A 6 17.38 9.51 23.46
N SER A 7 17.66 8.35 22.90
CA SER A 7 18.71 8.17 21.87
C SER A 7 18.42 8.86 20.52
N LEU A 8 17.16 9.29 20.29
CA LEU A 8 16.75 9.98 19.07
C LEU A 8 16.28 11.43 19.32
N ARG A 9 16.61 11.98 20.48
CA ARG A 9 16.17 13.32 20.88
C ARG A 9 16.56 14.38 19.88
N GLY A 10 15.56 15.17 19.44
CA GLY A 10 15.72 16.26 18.46
C GLY A 10 16.01 15.81 17.03
N LYS A 11 16.01 14.49 16.74
CA LYS A 11 16.15 13.97 15.37
C LYS A 11 14.83 14.10 14.63
N ARG A 12 14.91 14.49 13.36
CA ARG A 12 13.74 14.84 12.52
C ARG A 12 13.69 14.00 11.24
N PRO A 13 13.42 12.69 11.32
CA PRO A 13 13.29 11.88 10.12
C PRO A 13 12.04 12.26 9.33
N LEU A 14 12.16 12.43 8.01
CA LEU A 14 11.05 12.60 7.09
C LEU A 14 10.46 11.22 6.72
N ILE A 15 9.18 11.00 7.00
CA ILE A 15 8.43 9.79 6.67
C ILE A 15 7.48 10.12 5.51
N ILE A 16 7.73 9.56 4.33
CA ILE A 16 6.99 9.89 3.10
C ILE A 16 5.76 9.01 2.83
N ARG A 17 5.28 8.30 3.85
CA ARG A 17 4.05 7.51 3.79
C ARG A 17 3.04 8.00 4.83
N LYS A 18 1.77 7.64 4.62
CA LYS A 18 0.71 7.78 5.63
C LYS A 18 0.06 6.43 5.87
N LEU A 19 0.01 6.01 7.11
CA LEU A 19 -0.80 4.89 7.59
C LEU A 19 -1.80 5.42 8.61
N ARG A 20 -2.94 4.75 8.76
CA ARG A 20 -3.97 5.12 9.77
C ARG A 20 -3.40 5.10 11.19
N HIS A 21 -2.55 4.10 11.47
CA HIS A 21 -1.72 3.97 12.67
C HIS A 21 -0.30 3.64 12.22
N ASP A 22 0.62 4.58 12.34
CA ASP A 22 2.02 4.35 11.97
C ASP A 22 2.86 4.12 13.23
N ALA A 23 3.02 2.85 13.59
CA ALA A 23 3.78 2.41 14.74
C ALA A 23 5.24 2.94 14.74
N LEU A 24 5.83 3.17 13.56
CA LEU A 24 7.17 3.77 13.47
C LEU A 24 7.17 5.20 14.04
N ILE A 25 6.21 6.03 13.63
CA ILE A 25 6.12 7.42 14.12
C ILE A 25 5.89 7.46 15.62
N GLU A 26 5.00 6.61 16.14
CA GLU A 26 4.75 6.54 17.59
C GLU A 26 6.00 6.14 18.37
N ARG A 27 6.75 5.14 17.88
CA ARG A 27 7.98 4.67 18.53
C ARG A 27 9.09 5.71 18.47
N LEU A 28 9.27 6.38 17.32
CA LEU A 28 10.26 7.45 17.18
C LEU A 28 9.98 8.61 18.15
N ARG A 29 8.71 9.01 18.27
CA ARG A 29 8.30 10.06 19.24
C ARG A 29 8.56 9.65 20.68
N LYS A 30 8.29 8.39 21.05
CA LYS A 30 8.59 7.87 22.40
C LYS A 30 10.08 7.91 22.74
N ARG A 31 10.96 7.94 21.71
CA ARG A 31 12.42 8.04 21.87
C ARG A 31 12.96 9.47 21.67
N GLY A 32 12.06 10.46 21.72
CA GLY A 32 12.41 11.88 21.67
C GLY A 32 12.64 12.45 20.27
N ALA A 33 12.39 11.69 19.20
CA ALA A 33 12.44 12.22 17.83
C ALA A 33 11.20 13.05 17.49
N GLU A 34 11.36 13.92 16.52
CA GLU A 34 10.33 14.79 15.95
C GLU A 34 10.07 14.41 14.46
N PRO A 35 9.49 13.23 14.19
CA PRO A 35 9.31 12.78 12.82
C PRO A 35 8.34 13.69 12.07
N LEU A 36 8.76 14.13 10.87
CA LEU A 36 7.94 14.87 9.94
C LEU A 36 7.26 13.86 9.00
N GLN A 37 5.93 13.86 8.94
CA GLN A 37 5.17 12.99 8.05
C GLN A 37 4.57 13.78 6.89
N ILE A 38 5.04 13.52 5.67
CA ILE A 38 4.53 14.13 4.45
C ILE A 38 4.25 13.02 3.44
N PRO A 39 2.99 12.61 3.25
CA PRO A 39 2.64 11.58 2.29
C PRO A 39 2.91 12.03 0.85
N VAL A 40 3.55 11.17 0.06
CA VAL A 40 3.86 11.45 -1.36
C VAL A 40 3.01 10.64 -2.33
N MET A 41 2.06 9.87 -1.81
CA MET A 41 1.22 8.97 -2.59
C MET A 41 -0.23 9.06 -2.14
N ARG A 42 -1.13 9.10 -3.12
CA ARG A 42 -2.58 8.98 -2.92
C ARG A 42 -3.16 7.86 -3.77
N MET A 43 -4.38 7.46 -3.43
CA MET A 43 -5.22 6.63 -4.28
C MET A 43 -6.02 7.55 -5.19
N GLY A 44 -5.73 7.53 -6.48
CA GLY A 44 -6.44 8.26 -7.52
C GLY A 44 -7.38 7.34 -8.30
N PRO A 45 -8.24 7.91 -9.17
CA PRO A 45 -9.07 7.11 -10.07
C PRO A 45 -8.21 6.25 -10.98
N SER A 46 -8.69 5.05 -11.32
CA SER A 46 -8.04 4.22 -12.33
C SER A 46 -8.04 4.90 -13.72
N ALA A 47 -7.19 4.43 -14.62
CA ALA A 47 -7.15 4.95 -15.98
C ALA A 47 -8.52 4.77 -16.71
N PRO A 48 -8.86 5.62 -17.69
CA PRO A 48 -10.19 5.62 -18.33
C PRO A 48 -10.65 4.27 -18.88
N GLU A 49 -9.72 3.49 -19.42
CA GLU A 49 -10.02 2.15 -19.94
C GLU A 49 -10.49 1.20 -18.83
N TYR A 50 -9.93 1.30 -17.63
CA TYR A 50 -10.35 0.51 -16.46
C TYR A 50 -11.67 1.01 -15.88
N GLN A 51 -11.92 2.32 -15.91
CA GLN A 51 -13.20 2.88 -15.47
C GLN A 51 -14.35 2.32 -16.30
N ASN A 52 -14.22 2.28 -17.64
CA ASN A 52 -15.20 1.69 -18.53
C ASN A 52 -15.38 0.18 -18.30
N ALA A 53 -14.29 -0.54 -17.95
CA ALA A 53 -14.37 -1.95 -17.59
C ALA A 53 -15.10 -2.15 -16.26
N ALA A 54 -14.84 -1.29 -15.26
CA ALA A 54 -15.53 -1.31 -13.97
C ALA A 54 -17.05 -1.05 -14.13
N GLU A 55 -17.45 -0.10 -14.97
CA GLU A 55 -18.88 0.13 -15.27
C GLU A 55 -19.57 -1.14 -15.77
N ARG A 56 -18.93 -1.88 -16.70
CA ARG A 56 -19.47 -3.17 -17.17
C ARG A 56 -19.54 -4.24 -16.08
N VAL A 57 -18.58 -4.24 -15.15
CA VAL A 57 -18.61 -5.16 -14.00
C VAL A 57 -19.77 -4.83 -13.08
N PHE A 58 -19.93 -3.56 -12.67
CA PHE A 58 -21.04 -3.14 -11.81
C PHE A 58 -22.41 -3.30 -12.49
N GLY A 59 -22.49 -3.17 -13.82
CA GLY A 59 -23.72 -3.40 -14.58
C GLY A 59 -24.10 -4.88 -14.79
N GLY A 60 -23.23 -5.82 -14.41
CA GLY A 60 -23.45 -7.26 -14.59
C GLY A 60 -22.94 -8.08 -13.41
N LEU A 61 -23.20 -7.63 -12.18
CA LEU A 61 -22.75 -8.31 -10.95
C LEU A 61 -23.41 -9.68 -10.76
N ASP A 62 -24.62 -9.86 -11.28
CA ASP A 62 -25.44 -11.07 -11.17
C ASP A 62 -24.80 -12.32 -11.77
N ARG A 63 -23.85 -12.16 -12.68
CA ARG A 63 -23.12 -13.29 -13.28
C ARG A 63 -22.03 -13.88 -12.37
N PHE A 64 -21.54 -13.13 -11.38
CA PHE A 64 -20.41 -13.57 -10.57
C PHE A 64 -20.86 -14.46 -9.40
N THR A 65 -20.19 -15.59 -9.28
CA THR A 65 -20.36 -16.54 -8.18
C THR A 65 -19.39 -16.29 -7.02
N LEU A 66 -18.24 -15.68 -7.35
CA LEU A 66 -17.21 -15.31 -6.36
C LEU A 66 -16.74 -13.86 -6.60
N ALA A 67 -16.51 -13.13 -5.51
CA ALA A 67 -15.95 -11.78 -5.52
C ALA A 67 -14.71 -11.72 -4.61
N ALA A 68 -13.52 -11.52 -5.19
CA ALA A 68 -12.26 -11.47 -4.45
C ALA A 68 -11.82 -10.03 -4.19
N PHE A 69 -11.43 -9.75 -2.94
CA PHE A 69 -11.02 -8.43 -2.44
C PHE A 69 -9.59 -8.50 -1.93
N ILE A 70 -8.68 -7.77 -2.57
CA ILE A 70 -7.24 -7.86 -2.29
C ILE A 70 -6.75 -7.00 -1.12
N SER A 71 -7.58 -6.09 -0.60
CA SER A 71 -7.20 -5.21 0.51
C SER A 71 -8.42 -4.56 1.18
N PRO A 72 -8.27 -4.04 2.43
CA PRO A 72 -9.30 -3.27 3.11
C PRO A 72 -9.78 -2.07 2.29
N TYR A 73 -8.87 -1.31 1.69
CA TYR A 73 -9.21 -0.16 0.86
C TYR A 73 -10.09 -0.54 -0.35
N VAL A 74 -9.80 -1.67 -0.99
CA VAL A 74 -10.64 -2.18 -2.09
C VAL A 74 -12.03 -2.53 -1.60
N ALA A 75 -12.16 -3.19 -0.45
CA ALA A 75 -13.46 -3.53 0.13
C ALA A 75 -14.29 -2.28 0.42
N GLU A 76 -13.69 -1.28 1.08
CA GLU A 76 -14.34 0.01 1.36
C GLU A 76 -14.79 0.70 0.06
N LEU A 77 -13.93 0.73 -0.96
CA LEU A 77 -14.22 1.38 -2.25
C LEU A 77 -15.36 0.68 -2.99
N VAL A 78 -15.36 -0.66 -3.06
CA VAL A 78 -16.44 -1.43 -3.69
C VAL A 78 -17.76 -1.21 -2.95
N LEU A 79 -17.77 -1.27 -1.61
CA LEU A 79 -18.98 -1.01 -0.82
C LEU A 79 -19.50 0.42 -1.02
N GLN A 80 -18.61 1.38 -1.18
CA GLN A 80 -19.00 2.76 -1.52
C GLN A 80 -19.64 2.84 -2.90
N GLU A 81 -19.05 2.20 -3.92
CA GLU A 81 -19.59 2.16 -5.27
C GLU A 81 -20.94 1.43 -5.35
N LEU A 82 -21.09 0.31 -4.64
CA LEU A 82 -22.36 -0.40 -4.53
C LEU A 82 -23.46 0.50 -3.94
N ARG A 83 -23.16 1.18 -2.83
CA ARG A 83 -24.11 2.15 -2.21
C ARG A 83 -24.50 3.28 -3.14
N LYS A 84 -23.53 3.92 -3.81
CA LYS A 84 -23.79 5.02 -4.76
C LYS A 84 -24.72 4.61 -5.90
N ARG A 85 -24.64 3.34 -6.31
CA ARG A 85 -25.41 2.77 -7.44
C ARG A 85 -26.70 2.09 -7.00
N SER A 86 -26.98 2.04 -5.69
CA SER A 86 -28.08 1.25 -5.11
C SER A 86 -28.01 -0.23 -5.52
N LEU A 87 -26.80 -0.78 -5.61
CA LEU A 87 -26.51 -2.17 -5.95
C LEU A 87 -26.06 -2.96 -4.71
N THR A 88 -26.19 -4.28 -4.79
CA THR A 88 -25.60 -5.24 -3.85
C THR A 88 -24.93 -6.35 -4.63
N LEU A 89 -23.96 -7.04 -4.03
CA LEU A 89 -23.51 -8.30 -4.58
C LEU A 89 -24.65 -9.31 -4.50
N PRO A 90 -24.81 -10.21 -5.49
CA PRO A 90 -25.82 -11.25 -5.47
C PRO A 90 -25.72 -12.09 -4.20
N ALA A 91 -26.86 -12.54 -3.63
CA ALA A 91 -26.88 -13.39 -2.45
C ALA A 91 -26.10 -14.72 -2.63
N ALA A 92 -26.02 -15.21 -3.87
CA ALA A 92 -25.24 -16.39 -4.24
C ALA A 92 -23.76 -16.09 -4.44
N CYS A 93 -23.33 -14.83 -4.50
CA CYS A 93 -21.94 -14.45 -4.71
C CYS A 93 -21.20 -14.52 -3.37
N HIS A 94 -20.25 -15.44 -3.23
CA HIS A 94 -19.42 -15.59 -2.05
C HIS A 94 -18.20 -14.68 -2.11
N CYS A 95 -17.89 -13.97 -1.01
CA CYS A 95 -16.75 -13.07 -0.96
C CYS A 95 -15.47 -13.79 -0.50
N LEU A 96 -14.37 -13.49 -1.19
CA LEU A 96 -13.02 -13.92 -0.82
C LEU A 96 -12.21 -12.70 -0.39
N ALA A 97 -11.54 -12.77 0.74
CA ALA A 97 -10.69 -11.70 1.24
C ALA A 97 -9.26 -12.20 1.49
N VAL A 98 -8.26 -11.46 1.04
CA VAL A 98 -6.84 -11.83 1.22
C VAL A 98 -6.43 -11.81 2.70
N GLY A 99 -7.13 -11.05 3.56
CA GLY A 99 -6.80 -11.01 4.98
C GLY A 99 -7.97 -10.60 5.86
N GLN A 100 -7.84 -10.85 7.17
CA GLN A 100 -8.92 -10.66 8.15
C GLN A 100 -9.42 -9.21 8.24
N GLY A 101 -8.56 -8.20 8.05
CA GLY A 101 -8.99 -6.80 8.02
C GLY A 101 -9.94 -6.50 6.85
N THR A 102 -9.71 -7.11 5.67
CA THR A 102 -10.62 -7.02 4.52
C THR A 102 -11.91 -7.79 4.80
N ALA A 103 -11.79 -8.99 5.39
CA ALA A 103 -12.93 -9.82 5.72
C ALA A 103 -13.86 -9.16 6.74
N ALA A 104 -13.33 -8.50 7.75
CA ALA A 104 -14.12 -7.77 8.76
C ALA A 104 -15.02 -6.70 8.11
N ILE A 105 -14.46 -5.87 7.23
CA ILE A 105 -15.21 -4.83 6.51
C ILE A 105 -16.38 -5.40 5.72
N LEU A 106 -16.17 -6.54 5.05
CA LEU A 106 -17.21 -7.18 4.24
C LEU A 106 -18.27 -7.88 5.12
N ARG A 107 -17.86 -8.52 6.22
CA ARG A 107 -18.80 -9.14 7.21
C ARG A 107 -19.65 -8.08 7.87
N ASP A 108 -19.09 -6.93 8.25
CA ASP A 108 -19.83 -5.81 8.84
C ASP A 108 -20.86 -5.23 7.85
N ALA A 109 -20.61 -5.39 6.55
CA ALA A 109 -21.55 -5.04 5.48
C ALA A 109 -22.58 -6.15 5.17
N GLY A 110 -22.56 -7.28 5.90
CA GLY A 110 -23.52 -8.38 5.81
C GLY A 110 -23.19 -9.47 4.79
N TYR A 111 -21.95 -9.50 4.24
CA TYR A 111 -21.55 -10.53 3.27
C TYR A 111 -20.92 -11.75 3.96
N THR A 112 -21.15 -12.93 3.38
CA THR A 112 -20.43 -14.15 3.73
C THR A 112 -19.03 -14.12 3.13
N VAL A 113 -17.98 -14.32 3.97
CA VAL A 113 -16.60 -14.10 3.56
C VAL A 113 -15.69 -15.24 3.99
N THR A 114 -14.93 -15.77 3.04
CA THR A 114 -13.79 -16.66 3.28
C THR A 114 -12.49 -15.87 3.26
N ALA A 115 -11.64 -16.09 4.25
CA ALA A 115 -10.31 -15.47 4.35
C ALA A 115 -9.35 -16.40 5.09
N PRO A 116 -8.04 -16.39 4.78
CA PRO A 116 -7.04 -17.19 5.48
C PRO A 116 -6.88 -16.72 6.94
N ASP A 117 -6.65 -17.65 7.86
CA ASP A 117 -6.49 -17.36 9.28
C ASP A 117 -5.05 -16.94 9.64
N LEU A 118 -4.06 -17.53 9.02
CA LEU A 118 -2.65 -17.37 9.36
C LEU A 118 -1.86 -16.58 8.30
N ASP A 119 -1.84 -17.05 7.07
CA ASP A 119 -1.12 -16.39 5.98
C ASP A 119 -2.04 -15.42 5.23
N MET A 120 -2.06 -14.16 5.68
CA MET A 120 -2.89 -13.08 5.12
C MET A 120 -2.30 -12.55 3.79
N THR A 121 -1.97 -13.46 2.88
CA THR A 121 -1.47 -13.16 1.54
C THR A 121 -2.38 -13.75 0.45
N SER A 122 -2.13 -13.38 -0.80
CA SER A 122 -2.82 -14.01 -1.93
C SER A 122 -2.52 -15.50 -2.01
N GLU A 123 -1.30 -15.89 -1.66
CA GLU A 123 -0.83 -17.26 -1.62
C GLU A 123 -1.58 -18.05 -0.53
N GLY A 124 -1.69 -17.51 0.69
CA GLY A 124 -2.43 -18.15 1.78
C GLY A 124 -3.91 -18.33 1.47
N LEU A 125 -4.55 -17.35 0.78
CA LEU A 125 -5.91 -17.53 0.30
C LEU A 125 -6.00 -18.68 -0.73
N LEU A 126 -5.05 -18.76 -1.64
CA LEU A 126 -5.00 -19.80 -2.67
C LEU A 126 -4.74 -21.22 -2.12
N GLU A 127 -4.15 -21.36 -0.95
CA GLU A 127 -3.92 -22.65 -0.28
C GLU A 127 -5.17 -23.22 0.40
N MET A 128 -6.26 -22.46 0.47
CA MET A 128 -7.50 -22.90 1.11
C MET A 128 -8.16 -24.03 0.30
N PRO A 129 -8.56 -25.15 0.94
CA PRO A 129 -9.09 -26.34 0.26
C PRO A 129 -10.34 -26.03 -0.60
N GLU A 130 -11.17 -25.09 -0.17
CA GLU A 130 -12.41 -24.69 -0.87
C GLU A 130 -12.12 -24.08 -2.24
N LEU A 131 -10.90 -23.58 -2.47
CA LEU A 131 -10.47 -22.97 -3.71
C LEU A 131 -9.64 -23.93 -4.60
N ALA A 132 -9.50 -25.19 -4.23
CA ALA A 132 -8.72 -26.17 -5.00
C ALA A 132 -9.28 -26.43 -6.41
N SER A 133 -10.60 -26.35 -6.58
CA SER A 133 -11.27 -26.47 -7.88
C SER A 133 -12.32 -25.38 -8.03
N LEU A 134 -12.21 -24.64 -9.12
CA LEU A 134 -13.09 -23.48 -9.42
C LEU A 134 -13.78 -23.63 -10.77
N LYS A 135 -13.93 -24.89 -11.23
CA LYS A 135 -14.54 -25.21 -12.54
C LYS A 135 -15.97 -24.64 -12.64
N GLY A 136 -16.18 -23.79 -13.63
CA GLY A 136 -17.46 -23.15 -13.91
C GLY A 136 -17.79 -21.97 -13.01
N GLN A 137 -16.85 -21.53 -12.16
CA GLN A 137 -17.01 -20.31 -11.36
C GLN A 137 -16.73 -19.07 -12.21
N GLU A 138 -17.59 -18.06 -12.07
CA GLU A 138 -17.38 -16.71 -12.60
C GLU A 138 -16.86 -15.82 -11.45
N ILE A 139 -15.62 -15.37 -11.55
CA ILE A 139 -14.93 -14.65 -10.47
C ILE A 139 -14.64 -13.22 -10.87
N VAL A 140 -15.04 -12.25 -10.04
CA VAL A 140 -14.52 -10.89 -10.13
C VAL A 140 -13.42 -10.67 -9.09
N ILE A 141 -12.29 -10.11 -9.51
CA ILE A 141 -11.21 -9.68 -8.60
C ILE A 141 -11.19 -8.16 -8.58
N PHE A 142 -11.60 -7.57 -7.45
CA PHE A 142 -11.53 -6.13 -7.23
C PHE A 142 -10.12 -5.74 -6.77
N ARG A 143 -9.49 -4.77 -7.48
CA ARG A 143 -8.09 -4.41 -7.26
C ARG A 143 -7.73 -2.98 -7.67
N GLY A 144 -6.52 -2.55 -7.35
CA GLY A 144 -5.87 -1.38 -7.93
C GLY A 144 -5.09 -1.72 -9.19
N GLU A 145 -4.68 -0.70 -9.94
CA GLU A 145 -3.76 -0.85 -11.07
C GLU A 145 -2.43 -1.46 -10.65
N GLY A 146 -1.88 -2.27 -11.52
CA GLY A 146 -0.62 -2.99 -11.27
C GLY A 146 -0.77 -4.10 -10.23
N GLY A 147 0.35 -4.47 -9.62
CA GLY A 147 0.40 -5.55 -8.65
C GLY A 147 0.51 -6.94 -9.29
N ARG A 148 0.66 -7.95 -8.43
CA ARG A 148 0.88 -9.33 -8.86
C ARG A 148 -0.43 -9.93 -9.39
N ARG A 149 -0.34 -10.77 -10.43
CA ARG A 149 -1.47 -11.47 -11.03
C ARG A 149 -1.61 -12.92 -10.54
N VAL A 150 -1.00 -13.24 -9.41
CA VAL A 150 -0.96 -14.62 -8.88
C VAL A 150 -2.37 -15.20 -8.71
N MET A 151 -3.32 -14.43 -8.19
CA MET A 151 -4.71 -14.89 -8.04
C MET A 151 -5.41 -15.06 -9.38
N ASP A 152 -5.23 -14.14 -10.33
CA ASP A 152 -5.82 -14.23 -11.66
C ASP A 152 -5.39 -15.54 -12.34
N GLU A 153 -4.07 -15.80 -12.35
CA GLU A 153 -3.47 -16.97 -12.98
C GLU A 153 -3.89 -18.28 -12.28
N ALA A 154 -3.86 -18.31 -10.95
CA ALA A 154 -4.24 -19.48 -10.19
C ALA A 154 -5.73 -19.83 -10.35
N PHE A 155 -6.63 -18.85 -10.34
CA PHE A 155 -8.06 -19.10 -10.51
C PHE A 155 -8.38 -19.61 -11.92
N VAL A 156 -7.74 -19.04 -12.95
CA VAL A 156 -7.86 -19.57 -14.32
C VAL A 156 -7.36 -21.01 -14.44
N GLN A 157 -6.19 -21.32 -13.85
CA GLN A 157 -5.64 -22.68 -13.84
C GLN A 157 -6.56 -23.68 -13.11
N ARG A 158 -7.35 -23.22 -12.14
CA ARG A 158 -8.32 -24.04 -11.39
C ARG A 158 -9.70 -24.12 -12.09
N GLY A 159 -9.81 -23.55 -13.29
CA GLY A 159 -10.98 -23.70 -14.17
C GLY A 159 -12.04 -22.61 -14.04
N ALA A 160 -11.73 -21.47 -13.42
CA ALA A 160 -12.63 -20.33 -13.35
C ALA A 160 -12.52 -19.39 -14.57
N SER A 161 -13.61 -18.68 -14.87
CA SER A 161 -13.59 -17.45 -15.66
C SER A 161 -13.27 -16.28 -14.75
N VAL A 162 -12.22 -15.50 -15.02
CA VAL A 162 -11.76 -14.42 -14.16
C VAL A 162 -11.91 -13.05 -14.85
N THR A 163 -12.56 -12.12 -14.15
CA THR A 163 -12.67 -10.72 -14.53
C THR A 163 -11.97 -9.85 -13.50
N SER A 164 -10.91 -9.14 -13.89
CA SER A 164 -10.27 -8.13 -13.03
C SER A 164 -11.02 -6.80 -13.12
N CYS A 165 -11.47 -6.29 -11.97
CA CYS A 165 -12.09 -4.97 -11.83
C CYS A 165 -11.11 -4.01 -11.16
N VAL A 166 -10.47 -3.16 -11.97
CA VAL A 166 -9.48 -2.19 -11.51
C VAL A 166 -10.18 -0.88 -11.15
N LEU A 167 -10.11 -0.47 -9.88
CA LEU A 167 -10.89 0.64 -9.34
C LEU A 167 -10.09 1.88 -9.02
N TYR A 168 -8.79 1.76 -8.77
CA TYR A 168 -7.93 2.87 -8.40
C TYR A 168 -6.51 2.65 -8.89
N ARG A 169 -5.74 3.72 -8.93
CA ARG A 169 -4.28 3.66 -9.08
C ARG A 169 -3.59 4.38 -7.93
N ARG A 170 -2.38 3.99 -7.66
CA ARG A 170 -1.48 4.73 -6.77
C ARG A 170 -0.75 5.76 -7.62
N GLU A 171 -0.76 7.00 -7.17
CA GLU A 171 -0.15 8.10 -7.91
C GLU A 171 0.49 9.11 -6.95
N PRO A 172 1.42 9.96 -7.44
CA PRO A 172 1.96 11.05 -6.64
C PRO A 172 0.83 11.93 -6.08
N ASP A 173 0.96 12.34 -4.81
CA ASP A 173 -0.04 13.19 -4.17
C ASP A 173 0.34 14.69 -4.29
N PRO A 174 -0.19 15.42 -5.28
CA PRO A 174 0.16 16.82 -5.49
C PRO A 174 -0.28 17.73 -4.35
N THR A 175 -1.22 17.30 -3.50
CA THR A 175 -1.73 18.13 -2.39
C THR A 175 -0.67 18.37 -1.31
N HIS A 176 0.35 17.51 -1.24
CA HIS A 176 1.45 17.63 -0.30
C HIS A 176 2.74 18.20 -0.92
N ARG A 177 2.70 18.57 -2.22
CA ARG A 177 3.89 19.04 -2.93
C ARG A 177 4.49 20.30 -2.30
N ASP A 178 3.67 21.30 -2.02
CA ASP A 178 4.15 22.58 -1.49
C ASP A 178 4.68 22.44 -0.06
N VAL A 179 4.02 21.60 0.76
CA VAL A 179 4.50 21.27 2.11
C VAL A 179 5.85 20.55 2.07
N LEU A 180 6.02 19.60 1.13
CA LEU A 180 7.28 18.91 0.93
C LEU A 180 8.38 19.86 0.46
N LEU A 181 8.09 20.73 -0.51
CA LEU A 181 9.03 21.74 -1.00
C LEU A 181 9.45 22.71 0.10
N GLN A 182 8.50 23.15 0.94
CA GLN A 182 8.82 24.02 2.07
C GLN A 182 9.72 23.30 3.08
N ALA A 183 9.42 22.05 3.41
CA ALA A 183 10.26 21.24 4.31
C ALA A 183 11.70 21.06 3.79
N VAL A 184 11.88 20.94 2.47
CA VAL A 184 13.21 20.88 1.84
C VAL A 184 13.93 22.22 1.98
N ARG A 185 13.28 23.35 1.69
CA ARG A 185 13.85 24.71 1.80
C ARG A 185 14.30 25.05 3.21
N ASP A 186 13.48 24.66 4.19
CA ASP A 186 13.71 24.95 5.60
C ASP A 186 14.70 23.98 6.26
N ASN A 187 15.20 22.98 5.52
CA ASN A 187 16.00 21.88 6.08
C ASN A 187 15.31 21.26 7.31
N ALA A 188 13.99 21.02 7.21
CA ALA A 188 13.14 20.64 8.32
C ALA A 188 13.33 19.17 8.77
N PHE A 189 14.18 18.41 8.09
CA PHE A 189 14.50 17.01 8.39
C PHE A 189 15.99 16.74 8.26
N ASP A 190 16.46 15.61 8.79
CA ASP A 190 17.86 15.22 8.81
C ASP A 190 18.12 13.80 8.26
N ALA A 191 17.06 13.04 7.98
CA ALA A 191 17.08 11.77 7.25
C ALA A 191 15.74 11.56 6.54
N VAL A 192 15.68 10.67 5.54
CA VAL A 192 14.45 10.33 4.81
C VAL A 192 14.21 8.83 4.85
N VAL A 193 13.03 8.43 5.29
CA VAL A 193 12.61 7.02 5.33
C VAL A 193 11.75 6.68 4.14
N ILE A 194 12.23 5.74 3.33
CA ILE A 194 11.63 5.31 2.07
C ILE A 194 11.23 3.84 2.18
N HIS A 195 9.95 3.54 2.35
CA HIS A 195 9.46 2.18 2.55
C HIS A 195 9.33 1.35 1.26
N SER A 196 9.33 1.99 0.09
CA SER A 196 9.24 1.29 -1.20
C SER A 196 9.82 2.11 -2.36
N GLY A 197 10.19 1.42 -3.44
CA GLY A 197 10.63 2.09 -4.67
C GLY A 197 9.54 2.91 -5.36
N GLU A 198 8.26 2.61 -5.10
CA GLU A 198 7.11 3.39 -5.59
C GLU A 198 7.02 4.74 -4.87
N LEU A 199 7.16 4.75 -3.53
CA LEU A 199 7.20 5.99 -2.76
C LEU A 199 8.38 6.88 -3.15
N LEU A 200 9.56 6.29 -3.42
CA LEU A 200 10.70 7.03 -3.94
C LEU A 200 10.40 7.68 -5.30
N SER A 201 9.78 6.92 -6.22
CA SER A 201 9.36 7.48 -7.53
C SER A 201 8.37 8.62 -7.39
N ASN A 202 7.37 8.46 -6.50
CA ASN A 202 6.36 9.47 -6.28
C ASN A 202 6.94 10.74 -5.67
N MET A 203 7.87 10.60 -4.72
CA MET A 203 8.61 11.76 -4.17
C MET A 203 9.40 12.48 -5.27
N ALA A 204 10.12 11.73 -6.11
CA ALA A 204 10.88 12.31 -7.22
C ALA A 204 9.97 13.03 -8.24
N ALA A 205 8.78 12.48 -8.52
CA ALA A 205 7.82 13.11 -9.43
C ALA A 205 7.17 14.39 -8.87
N LEU A 206 7.14 14.55 -7.55
CA LEU A 206 6.58 15.74 -6.90
C LEU A 206 7.58 16.90 -6.79
N LEU A 207 8.87 16.60 -6.77
CA LEU A 207 9.93 17.59 -6.54
C LEU A 207 10.55 18.07 -7.86
N PRO A 208 10.85 19.36 -8.02
CA PRO A 208 11.78 19.85 -9.03
C PRO A 208 13.19 19.25 -8.81
N ASP A 209 13.96 19.16 -9.86
CA ASP A 209 15.30 18.53 -9.85
C ASP A 209 16.19 19.06 -8.71
N GLU A 210 16.27 20.38 -8.54
CA GLU A 210 17.08 21.02 -7.48
C GLU A 210 16.66 20.61 -6.06
N ALA A 211 15.35 20.50 -5.84
CA ALA A 211 14.82 20.07 -4.55
C ALA A 211 15.04 18.58 -4.33
N LEU A 212 14.89 17.77 -5.37
CA LEU A 212 15.20 16.34 -5.33
C LEU A 212 16.68 16.12 -5.02
N GLU A 213 17.59 16.80 -5.71
CA GLU A 213 19.03 16.74 -5.42
C GLU A 213 19.34 17.09 -3.96
N THR A 214 18.64 18.08 -3.40
CA THR A 214 18.80 18.46 -1.98
C THR A 214 18.37 17.31 -1.07
N VAL A 215 17.21 16.70 -1.32
CA VAL A 215 16.72 15.53 -0.56
C VAL A 215 17.70 14.35 -0.65
N LEU A 216 18.26 14.08 -1.82
CA LEU A 216 19.18 12.97 -2.06
C LEU A 216 20.57 13.13 -1.40
N ARG A 217 20.88 14.29 -0.84
CA ARG A 217 22.09 14.52 -0.01
C ARG A 217 21.92 14.03 1.43
N TYR A 218 20.68 13.92 1.93
CA TYR A 218 20.41 13.39 3.25
C TYR A 218 20.57 11.86 3.29
N PRO A 219 20.78 11.26 4.47
CA PRO A 219 20.70 9.82 4.64
C PRO A 219 19.33 9.29 4.23
N LEU A 220 19.28 8.33 3.29
CA LEU A 220 18.08 7.63 2.88
C LEU A 220 18.03 6.27 3.56
N ILE A 221 17.04 6.03 4.40
CA ILE A 221 16.79 4.74 5.02
C ILE A 221 15.84 3.96 4.11
N VAL A 222 16.31 2.83 3.56
CA VAL A 222 15.57 2.03 2.58
C VAL A 222 15.44 0.57 3.03
N PRO A 223 14.37 -0.15 2.66
CA PRO A 223 14.10 -1.49 3.21
C PRO A 223 15.02 -2.60 2.66
N HIS A 224 15.56 -2.45 1.45
CA HIS A 224 16.37 -3.47 0.78
C HIS A 224 17.11 -2.92 -0.45
N GLU A 225 18.06 -3.71 -0.96
CA GLU A 225 18.98 -3.33 -2.04
C GLU A 225 18.28 -2.84 -3.32
N ARG A 226 17.13 -3.40 -3.71
CA ARG A 226 16.40 -2.96 -4.92
C ARG A 226 15.96 -1.49 -4.82
N VAL A 227 15.58 -1.02 -3.62
CA VAL A 227 15.25 0.41 -3.42
C VAL A 227 16.51 1.26 -3.34
N ALA A 228 17.57 0.73 -2.73
CA ALA A 228 18.87 1.39 -2.69
C ALA A 228 19.46 1.62 -4.10
N ALA A 229 19.41 0.60 -4.96
CA ALA A 229 19.85 0.71 -6.36
C ALA A 229 19.09 1.81 -7.13
N LYS A 230 17.75 1.86 -6.92
CA LYS A 230 16.93 2.93 -7.49
C LYS A 230 17.30 4.31 -6.97
N ALA A 231 17.56 4.43 -5.67
CA ALA A 231 18.00 5.70 -5.06
C ALA A 231 19.36 6.16 -5.59
N ARG A 232 20.34 5.24 -5.76
CA ARG A 232 21.63 5.53 -6.39
C ARG A 232 21.46 6.02 -7.81
N GLY A 233 20.55 5.39 -8.58
CA GLY A 233 20.24 5.83 -9.95
C GLY A 233 19.66 7.24 -10.03
N LEU A 234 19.06 7.75 -8.95
CA LEU A 234 18.62 9.14 -8.84
C LEU A 234 19.70 10.09 -8.29
N GLY A 235 20.88 9.59 -7.89
CA GLY A 235 21.98 10.39 -7.39
C GLY A 235 22.17 10.39 -5.86
N ALA A 236 21.43 9.55 -5.11
CA ALA A 236 21.62 9.44 -3.68
C ALA A 236 23.02 8.86 -3.32
N ARG A 237 23.68 9.47 -2.33
CA ARG A 237 25.05 9.10 -1.92
C ARG A 237 25.12 8.44 -0.55
N ARG A 238 24.16 8.75 0.34
CA ARG A 238 24.10 8.22 1.71
C ARG A 238 22.86 7.34 1.84
N ILE A 239 23.05 6.04 1.80
CA ILE A 239 21.96 5.07 1.81
C ILE A 239 22.23 4.04 2.89
N GLU A 240 21.27 3.90 3.82
CA GLU A 240 21.26 2.91 4.89
C GLU A 240 20.19 1.86 4.60
N ILE A 241 20.58 0.60 4.52
CA ILE A 241 19.68 -0.49 4.17
C ILE A 241 19.22 -1.21 5.44
N ALA A 242 17.90 -1.27 5.61
CA ALA A 242 17.23 -1.89 6.75
C ALA A 242 16.73 -3.27 6.36
N CYS A 243 17.39 -4.32 6.35
CA CYS A 243 17.01 -5.71 6.02
C CYS A 243 15.59 -5.94 5.43
N ASN A 244 14.58 -5.19 5.87
CA ASN A 244 13.19 -5.21 5.40
C ASN A 244 12.44 -3.91 5.76
N ALA A 245 11.14 -3.82 5.40
CA ALA A 245 10.29 -2.64 5.63
C ALA A 245 9.57 -2.64 6.99
N SER A 246 9.92 -3.55 7.92
CA SER A 246 9.28 -3.59 9.23
C SER A 246 9.66 -2.36 10.07
N THR A 247 8.80 -2.01 11.03
CA THR A 247 9.05 -0.93 11.97
C THR A 247 10.36 -1.14 12.73
N ASP A 248 10.64 -2.37 13.19
CA ASP A 248 11.86 -2.70 13.94
C ASP A 248 13.12 -2.49 13.12
N ALA A 249 13.14 -2.97 11.87
CA ALA A 249 14.31 -2.86 11.01
C ALA A 249 14.60 -1.39 10.64
N ILE A 250 13.57 -0.62 10.30
CA ILE A 250 13.69 0.81 9.97
C ILE A 250 14.16 1.62 11.19
N GLU A 251 13.54 1.40 12.35
CA GLU A 251 13.93 2.11 13.59
C GLU A 251 15.36 1.82 14.00
N ALA A 252 15.78 0.54 13.99
CA ALA A 252 17.15 0.14 14.29
C ALA A 252 18.15 0.80 13.32
N THR A 253 17.81 0.91 12.05
CA THR A 253 18.66 1.53 11.03
C THR A 253 18.75 3.05 11.22
N LEU A 254 17.63 3.72 11.51
CA LEU A 254 17.64 5.14 11.89
C LEU A 254 18.52 5.39 13.12
N THR A 255 18.42 4.56 14.15
CA THR A 255 19.23 4.68 15.36
C THR A 255 20.73 4.61 15.03
N ARG A 256 21.14 3.63 14.21
CA ARG A 256 22.55 3.53 13.76
C ARG A 256 22.99 4.71 12.91
N CYS A 257 22.10 5.23 12.06
CA CYS A 257 22.38 6.37 11.19
C CYS A 257 22.66 7.66 11.99
N TYR A 258 22.05 7.77 13.16
CA TYR A 258 22.17 8.93 14.04
C TYR A 258 23.26 8.78 15.13
N SER A 259 23.79 7.58 15.34
CA SER A 259 24.91 7.31 16.26
C SER A 259 26.25 7.68 15.64
#